data_2f3bdcc466552b35c00f2559ac0167f3
#
_entry.id   2f3bdcc466552b35c00f2559ac0167f3
#
_cell.length_a   1.000
_cell.length_b   1.000
_cell.length_c   1.000
_cell.angle_alpha   90.00
_cell.angle_beta   90.00
_cell.angle_gamma   90.00
#
_symmetry.space_group_name_H-M   'P 1'
#
loop_
_entity.id
_entity.type
_entity.pdbx_description
1 polymer ?
#
loop_
_entity_poly.entity_id
_entity_poly.type
_entity_poly.pdbx_seq_one_letter_code
_entity_poly.pdbx_strand_id
1 'polypeptide(L)'
;MYLGIDIGTSGVKSVLIDAGQSLIASATSPLDIIRTQSGYSEQHPEWWWDAVQKTIAALQKNHQHELSAVQAIGLSGQMHGLVALDQDDAPLRPAILWNDTRCAAEAQVLDTQYPAFRTIGGNAVMPGFTAPKALWMRSHEPELFNQIKTILLPKDYIRFRMTGEKISDLSDASGTLWLDIENRDWSDELLAACGLTTAQMPALVEGSDASAVLSKDIAQQWGMANDVVIAGGAGDNAASAIGLGVIAPGHGLISLGTSGVVFSVTDQFAPAADSGAHAFCHALPATWHQMGVILSASDSISWLMESTGLSVDELTQKMDATNSLETSPIFHPYLSGERTPHNNADACGAFFDIKRHHHQGDLMRAVLQGVSFGIADAYDVLVAAGGKPSYILATGGGSQNITWINYIASIIDAPISIPKHQDIGAAMGAARLAMMASGLPIEQVCTAPEIAETITPDPDITAALTPARQKSQNLYNAIAALAY
;
A
#
# COMPACT_ATOMS: atom_id res chain seq x y z
N MET A 1 27.50 -3.43 0.64
CA MET A 1 26.26 -3.64 1.42
C MET A 1 25.26 -2.55 1.12
N TYR A 2 24.00 -2.82 1.29
CA TYR A 2 22.88 -1.89 1.08
C TYR A 2 21.91 -2.01 2.24
N LEU A 3 21.33 -0.89 2.65
CA LEU A 3 20.40 -0.81 3.77
C LEU A 3 19.04 -0.34 3.24
N GLY A 4 17.99 -1.09 3.53
CA GLY A 4 16.60 -0.69 3.31
C GLY A 4 15.92 -0.40 4.64
N ILE A 5 15.24 0.73 4.75
CA ILE A 5 14.49 1.14 5.95
C ILE A 5 13.04 1.39 5.54
N ASP A 6 12.13 0.68 6.17
CA ASP A 6 10.69 0.82 5.96
C ASP A 6 10.04 1.41 7.21
N ILE A 7 9.40 2.57 7.06
CA ILE A 7 8.71 3.30 8.12
C ILE A 7 7.23 2.94 8.08
N GLY A 8 6.87 1.78 8.64
CA GLY A 8 5.48 1.35 8.70
C GLY A 8 4.69 2.01 9.84
N THR A 9 3.38 1.79 9.85
CA THR A 9 2.48 2.37 10.88
C THR A 9 2.70 1.74 12.27
N SER A 10 2.94 0.44 12.33
CA SER A 10 3.12 -0.32 13.59
C SER A 10 4.57 -0.48 14.01
N GLY A 11 5.52 -0.08 13.16
CA GLY A 11 6.94 -0.20 13.45
C GLY A 11 7.83 0.15 12.27
N VAL A 12 9.12 0.36 12.57
CA VAL A 12 10.17 0.54 11.59
C VAL A 12 10.94 -0.75 11.42
N LYS A 13 11.17 -1.18 10.17
CA LYS A 13 11.97 -2.34 9.82
C LYS A 13 13.19 -1.90 9.00
N SER A 14 14.38 -2.32 9.42
CA SER A 14 15.63 -2.15 8.67
C SER A 14 16.16 -3.50 8.23
N VAL A 15 16.60 -3.59 6.95
CA VAL A 15 17.22 -4.79 6.37
C VAL A 15 18.57 -4.44 5.78
N LEU A 16 19.56 -5.26 6.07
CA LEU A 16 20.91 -5.16 5.52
C LEU A 16 21.12 -6.32 4.54
N ILE A 17 21.46 -5.99 3.30
CA ILE A 17 21.68 -6.98 2.24
C ILE A 17 23.08 -6.83 1.62
N ASP A 18 23.58 -7.91 1.05
CA ASP A 18 24.81 -7.89 0.26
C ASP A 18 24.54 -7.54 -1.23
N ALA A 19 25.59 -7.46 -2.01
CA ALA A 19 25.50 -7.19 -3.45
C ALA A 19 24.77 -8.31 -4.24
N GLY A 20 24.68 -9.51 -3.69
CA GLY A 20 23.91 -10.63 -4.23
C GLY A 20 22.45 -10.63 -3.77
N GLN A 21 22.04 -9.59 -3.02
CA GLN A 21 20.69 -9.41 -2.44
C GLN A 21 20.34 -10.44 -1.36
N SER A 22 21.33 -11.13 -0.80
CA SER A 22 21.12 -12.01 0.35
C SER A 22 20.90 -11.17 1.61
N LEU A 23 19.87 -11.52 2.37
CA LEU A 23 19.59 -10.89 3.66
C LEU A 23 20.69 -11.28 4.67
N ILE A 24 21.46 -10.28 5.09
CA ILE A 24 22.52 -10.44 6.11
C ILE A 24 21.95 -10.30 7.52
N ALA A 25 21.11 -9.26 7.72
CA ALA A 25 20.49 -8.99 9.00
C ALA A 25 19.23 -8.16 8.85
N SER A 26 18.36 -8.24 9.84
CA SER A 26 17.20 -7.33 9.96
C SER A 26 16.96 -6.96 11.41
N ALA A 27 16.39 -5.79 11.61
CA ALA A 27 15.96 -5.29 12.91
C ALA A 27 14.60 -4.59 12.78
N THR A 28 13.78 -4.71 13.83
CA THR A 28 12.46 -4.06 13.88
C THR A 28 12.30 -3.33 15.21
N SER A 29 11.69 -2.14 15.17
CA SER A 29 11.32 -1.37 16.36
C SER A 29 9.84 -1.02 16.28
N PRO A 30 9.02 -1.37 17.29
CA PRO A 30 7.59 -1.06 17.29
C PRO A 30 7.33 0.44 17.45
N LEU A 31 6.15 0.87 17.00
CA LEU A 31 5.65 2.23 17.12
C LEU A 31 4.25 2.22 17.74
N ASP A 32 4.00 3.19 18.60
CA ASP A 32 2.67 3.46 19.14
C ASP A 32 1.87 4.39 18.22
N ILE A 33 0.54 4.39 18.40
CA ILE A 33 -0.39 5.27 17.67
C ILE A 33 -1.21 6.04 18.70
N ILE A 34 -1.30 7.35 18.50
CA ILE A 34 -2.16 8.23 19.30
C ILE A 34 -3.58 8.17 18.73
N ARG A 35 -4.53 7.75 19.57
CA ARG A 35 -5.97 7.74 19.26
C ARG A 35 -6.71 8.45 20.36
N THR A 36 -6.84 9.78 20.25
CA THR A 36 -7.51 10.61 21.27
C THR A 36 -9.03 10.46 21.25
N GLN A 37 -9.58 10.12 20.10
CA GLN A 37 -11.01 9.87 19.89
C GLN A 37 -11.24 9.00 18.66
N SER A 38 -12.49 8.57 18.47
CA SER A 38 -12.85 7.77 17.27
C SER A 38 -12.50 8.49 15.98
N GLY A 39 -11.92 7.78 15.02
CA GLY A 39 -11.51 8.30 13.74
C GLY A 39 -10.15 9.03 13.73
N TYR A 40 -9.55 9.31 14.90
CA TYR A 40 -8.23 9.95 14.98
C TYR A 40 -7.11 8.92 15.04
N SER A 41 -6.05 9.18 14.27
CA SER A 41 -4.86 8.33 14.23
C SER A 41 -3.63 9.20 13.92
N GLU A 42 -2.73 9.34 14.89
CA GLU A 42 -1.58 10.23 14.80
C GLU A 42 -0.31 9.56 15.33
N GLN A 43 0.83 10.05 14.87
CA GLN A 43 2.15 9.69 15.41
C GLN A 43 3.04 10.93 15.48
N HIS A 44 3.90 11.02 16.50
CA HIS A 44 4.95 12.04 16.52
C HIS A 44 6.05 11.64 15.52
N PRO A 45 6.48 12.54 14.60
CA PRO A 45 7.54 12.24 13.64
C PRO A 45 8.86 11.83 14.30
N GLU A 46 9.17 12.33 15.50
CA GLU A 46 10.33 11.93 16.27
C GLU A 46 10.31 10.45 16.68
N TRP A 47 9.15 9.84 16.86
CA TRP A 47 9.07 8.41 17.19
C TRP A 47 9.59 7.54 16.06
N TRP A 48 9.37 7.96 14.80
CA TRP A 48 9.92 7.25 13.64
C TRP A 48 11.44 7.35 13.62
N TRP A 49 11.97 8.56 13.90
CA TRP A 49 13.42 8.76 13.98
C TRP A 49 14.04 7.93 15.10
N ASP A 50 13.47 7.93 16.29
CA ASP A 50 13.91 7.11 17.41
C ASP A 50 13.86 5.61 17.09
N ALA A 51 12.84 5.17 16.38
CA ALA A 51 12.70 3.77 15.95
C ALA A 51 13.76 3.41 14.90
N VAL A 52 14.07 4.29 13.93
CA VAL A 52 15.20 4.11 13.00
C VAL A 52 16.49 3.96 13.78
N GLN A 53 16.79 4.88 14.71
CA GLN A 53 17.99 4.80 15.55
C GLN A 53 18.10 3.47 16.32
N LYS A 54 16.98 2.98 16.86
CA LYS A 54 16.93 1.67 17.55
C LYS A 54 17.22 0.52 16.61
N THR A 55 16.68 0.52 15.39
CA THR A 55 16.96 -0.56 14.41
C THR A 55 18.43 -0.54 13.99
N ILE A 56 19.01 0.63 13.75
CA ILE A 56 20.43 0.77 13.42
C ILE A 56 21.32 0.33 14.58
N ALA A 57 21.03 0.74 15.82
CA ALA A 57 21.77 0.30 16.99
C ALA A 57 21.72 -1.24 17.20
N ALA A 58 20.57 -1.87 16.89
CA ALA A 58 20.45 -3.31 16.93
C ALA A 58 21.34 -4.00 15.87
N LEU A 59 21.41 -3.45 14.66
CA LEU A 59 22.30 -3.94 13.61
C LEU A 59 23.79 -3.71 13.99
N GLN A 60 24.13 -2.54 14.52
CA GLN A 60 25.50 -2.21 14.95
C GLN A 60 26.05 -3.25 15.94
N LYS A 61 25.22 -3.73 16.84
CA LYS A 61 25.64 -4.66 17.91
C LYS A 61 26.33 -5.92 17.38
N ASN A 62 25.86 -6.45 16.23
CA ASN A 62 26.32 -7.74 15.72
C ASN A 62 26.88 -7.64 14.27
N HIS A 63 26.63 -6.54 13.56
CA HIS A 63 26.92 -6.37 12.13
C HIS A 63 27.58 -5.01 11.83
N GLN A 64 28.42 -4.51 12.76
CA GLN A 64 29.12 -3.24 12.60
C GLN A 64 30.05 -3.23 11.37
N HIS A 65 30.70 -4.36 11.07
CA HIS A 65 31.59 -4.49 9.92
C HIS A 65 30.80 -4.35 8.61
N GLU A 66 29.66 -5.01 8.50
CA GLU A 66 28.80 -4.95 7.33
C GLU A 66 28.16 -3.55 7.18
N LEU A 67 27.76 -2.91 8.30
CA LEU A 67 27.24 -1.56 8.29
C LEU A 67 28.29 -0.55 7.81
N SER A 68 29.56 -0.70 8.20
CA SER A 68 30.64 0.19 7.73
C SER A 68 30.90 0.07 6.21
N ALA A 69 30.44 -1.01 5.59
CA ALA A 69 30.53 -1.26 4.15
C ALA A 69 29.27 -0.87 3.36
N VAL A 70 28.29 -0.22 4.01
CA VAL A 70 27.07 0.25 3.33
C VAL A 70 27.43 1.35 2.35
N GLN A 71 27.00 1.20 1.10
CA GLN A 71 27.25 2.15 0.00
C GLN A 71 26.04 3.07 -0.23
N ALA A 72 24.83 2.53 -0.02
CA ALA A 72 23.61 3.30 -0.18
C ALA A 72 22.50 2.82 0.77
N ILE A 73 21.58 3.73 1.08
CA ILE A 73 20.39 3.52 1.90
C ILE A 73 19.16 3.89 1.09
N GLY A 74 18.15 3.02 1.09
CA GLY A 74 16.83 3.30 0.53
C GLY A 74 15.78 3.40 1.63
N LEU A 75 14.76 4.20 1.37
CA LEU A 75 13.66 4.46 2.28
C LEU A 75 12.34 4.00 1.66
N SER A 76 11.51 3.41 2.48
CA SER A 76 10.10 3.17 2.23
C SER A 76 9.28 3.62 3.43
N GLY A 77 8.00 3.85 3.26
CA GLY A 77 7.16 4.13 4.41
C GLY A 77 5.67 4.20 4.10
N GLN A 78 4.89 4.23 5.18
CA GLN A 78 3.45 4.47 5.11
C GLN A 78 3.16 5.77 4.36
N MET A 79 2.27 5.72 3.40
CA MET A 79 1.90 6.83 2.55
C MET A 79 0.96 7.82 3.25
N HIS A 80 0.78 8.99 2.66
CA HIS A 80 -0.28 9.96 2.98
C HIS A 80 -0.17 10.68 4.32
N GLY A 81 0.80 10.36 5.18
CA GLY A 81 0.98 11.02 6.47
C GLY A 81 1.36 12.49 6.29
N LEU A 82 0.65 13.40 6.98
CA LEU A 82 0.93 14.84 6.90
C LEU A 82 1.92 15.26 7.99
N VAL A 83 3.17 15.55 7.62
CA VAL A 83 4.20 16.13 8.49
C VAL A 83 4.37 17.60 8.10
N ALA A 84 3.76 18.50 8.87
CA ALA A 84 3.87 19.95 8.68
C ALA A 84 5.02 20.52 9.52
N LEU A 85 5.98 21.18 8.89
CA LEU A 85 7.15 21.80 9.51
C LEU A 85 7.03 23.32 9.52
N ASP A 86 7.51 23.94 10.59
CA ASP A 86 7.63 25.41 10.72
C ASP A 86 8.91 25.95 10.07
N GLN A 87 9.19 27.23 10.30
CA GLN A 87 10.40 27.92 9.78
C GLN A 87 11.71 27.39 10.35
N ASP A 88 11.68 26.76 11.53
CA ASP A 88 12.83 26.17 12.21
C ASP A 88 12.95 24.67 11.93
N ASP A 89 12.16 24.19 10.96
CA ASP A 89 12.07 22.78 10.54
C ASP A 89 11.58 21.83 11.65
N ALA A 90 10.87 22.36 12.65
CA ALA A 90 10.25 21.57 13.70
C ALA A 90 8.83 21.13 13.32
N PRO A 91 8.40 19.90 13.62
CA PRO A 91 7.03 19.47 13.42
C PRO A 91 6.05 20.31 14.24
N LEU A 92 5.08 20.94 13.57
CA LEU A 92 4.06 21.79 14.19
C LEU A 92 3.09 20.98 15.09
N ARG A 93 2.92 19.71 14.78
CA ARG A 93 2.02 18.80 15.49
C ARG A 93 2.37 17.33 15.18
N PRO A 94 1.77 16.35 15.90
CA PRO A 94 1.80 14.96 15.47
C PRO A 94 1.25 14.80 14.04
N ALA A 95 1.88 13.94 13.25
CA ALA A 95 1.45 13.67 11.89
C ALA A 95 0.08 12.96 11.86
N ILE A 96 -0.84 13.44 11.04
CA ILE A 96 -2.13 12.80 10.80
C ILE A 96 -1.90 11.66 9.80
N LEU A 97 -2.20 10.41 10.21
CA LEU A 97 -1.87 9.20 9.44
C LEU A 97 -2.91 8.88 8.36
N TRP A 98 -2.57 7.91 7.51
CA TRP A 98 -3.40 7.45 6.39
C TRP A 98 -4.75 6.84 6.80
N ASN A 99 -4.84 6.26 7.99
CA ASN A 99 -6.04 5.64 8.56
C ASN A 99 -6.83 6.59 9.48
N ASP A 100 -6.50 7.89 9.47
CA ASP A 100 -7.27 8.93 10.14
C ASP A 100 -8.45 9.37 9.27
N THR A 101 -9.63 9.48 9.86
CA THR A 101 -10.86 9.81 9.12
C THR A 101 -11.47 11.15 9.52
N ARG A 102 -10.76 11.97 10.36
CA ARG A 102 -11.28 13.26 10.84
C ARG A 102 -11.63 14.25 9.74
N CYS A 103 -10.92 14.18 8.62
CA CYS A 103 -11.07 15.09 7.47
C CYS A 103 -12.05 14.58 6.40
N ALA A 104 -13.04 13.74 6.79
CA ALA A 104 -14.00 13.19 5.83
C ALA A 104 -14.84 14.29 5.14
N ALA A 105 -15.21 15.36 5.88
CA ALA A 105 -15.95 16.48 5.31
C ALA A 105 -15.10 17.26 4.28
N GLU A 106 -13.83 17.52 4.59
CA GLU A 106 -12.88 18.18 3.69
C GLU A 106 -12.58 17.33 2.46
N ALA A 107 -12.48 16.01 2.62
CA ALA A 107 -12.34 15.11 1.48
C ALA A 107 -13.54 15.20 0.54
N GLN A 108 -14.75 15.20 1.07
CA GLN A 108 -15.97 15.37 0.27
C GLN A 108 -16.01 16.73 -0.44
N VAL A 109 -15.60 17.82 0.22
CA VAL A 109 -15.51 19.15 -0.41
C VAL A 109 -14.53 19.15 -1.57
N LEU A 110 -13.31 18.60 -1.37
CA LEU A 110 -12.32 18.53 -2.44
C LEU A 110 -12.81 17.67 -3.61
N ASP A 111 -13.36 16.50 -3.32
CA ASP A 111 -13.82 15.57 -4.36
C ASP A 111 -14.96 16.12 -5.22
N THR A 112 -15.88 16.88 -4.59
CA THR A 112 -17.06 17.41 -5.29
C THR A 112 -16.82 18.75 -5.97
N GLN A 113 -15.97 19.62 -5.41
CA GLN A 113 -15.79 20.99 -5.91
C GLN A 113 -14.59 21.13 -6.86
N TYR A 114 -13.64 20.18 -6.81
CA TYR A 114 -12.39 20.24 -7.58
C TYR A 114 -12.15 18.98 -8.41
N PRO A 115 -12.79 18.84 -9.59
CA PRO A 115 -12.66 17.65 -10.45
C PRO A 115 -11.21 17.33 -10.85
N ALA A 116 -10.30 18.31 -10.78
CA ALA A 116 -8.89 18.17 -11.07
C ALA A 116 -8.21 17.08 -10.21
N PHE A 117 -8.69 16.80 -8.98
CA PHE A 117 -8.16 15.70 -8.18
C PHE A 117 -8.34 14.34 -8.86
N ARG A 118 -9.45 14.15 -9.59
CA ARG A 118 -9.70 12.90 -10.33
C ARG A 118 -8.95 12.83 -11.65
N THR A 119 -8.73 13.95 -12.33
CA THR A 119 -8.14 13.99 -13.67
C THR A 119 -6.63 14.21 -13.65
N ILE A 120 -6.11 15.11 -12.81
CA ILE A 120 -4.68 15.40 -12.63
C ILE A 120 -4.08 14.50 -11.54
N GLY A 121 -4.69 14.47 -10.36
CA GLY A 121 -4.28 13.66 -9.22
C GLY A 121 -4.65 12.18 -9.35
N GLY A 122 -5.46 11.80 -10.36
CA GLY A 122 -5.77 10.42 -10.73
C GLY A 122 -6.62 9.63 -9.73
N ASN A 123 -7.16 10.28 -8.69
CA ASN A 123 -7.82 9.59 -7.59
C ASN A 123 -9.07 10.34 -7.12
N ALA A 124 -10.07 9.60 -6.65
CA ALA A 124 -11.13 10.16 -5.82
C ALA A 124 -10.53 10.62 -4.48
N VAL A 125 -10.97 11.75 -3.96
CA VAL A 125 -10.44 12.27 -2.70
C VAL A 125 -11.06 11.53 -1.53
N MET A 126 -10.22 10.84 -0.78
CA MET A 126 -10.62 10.09 0.43
C MET A 126 -9.90 10.66 1.67
N PRO A 127 -10.46 10.50 2.88
CA PRO A 127 -9.86 11.05 4.11
C PRO A 127 -8.42 10.58 4.37
N GLY A 128 -8.06 9.40 3.88
CA GLY A 128 -6.72 8.83 4.02
C GLY A 128 -5.60 9.62 3.34
N PHE A 129 -5.89 10.41 2.30
CA PHE A 129 -4.90 11.18 1.56
C PHE A 129 -4.42 12.43 2.31
N THR A 130 -3.31 13.05 1.85
CA THR A 130 -2.70 14.19 2.53
C THR A 130 -3.48 15.49 2.32
N ALA A 131 -4.00 15.73 1.12
CA ALA A 131 -4.70 16.97 0.77
C ALA A 131 -5.88 17.32 1.71
N PRO A 132 -6.83 16.41 2.01
CA PRO A 132 -7.93 16.72 2.93
C PRO A 132 -7.45 16.98 4.36
N LYS A 133 -6.33 16.41 4.80
CA LYS A 133 -5.75 16.67 6.12
C LYS A 133 -5.22 18.09 6.23
N ALA A 134 -4.57 18.59 5.16
CA ALA A 134 -4.11 19.97 5.11
C ALA A 134 -5.30 20.96 5.11
N LEU A 135 -6.35 20.65 4.35
CA LEU A 135 -7.58 21.46 4.36
C LEU A 135 -8.25 21.46 5.73
N TRP A 136 -8.26 20.31 6.42
CA TRP A 136 -8.74 20.20 7.79
C TRP A 136 -7.91 21.07 8.75
N MET A 137 -6.58 21.04 8.67
CA MET A 137 -5.73 21.94 9.47
C MET A 137 -6.04 23.41 9.21
N ARG A 138 -6.25 23.79 7.94
CA ARG A 138 -6.63 25.15 7.57
C ARG A 138 -7.93 25.59 8.24
N SER A 139 -8.91 24.70 8.34
CA SER A 139 -10.22 24.99 8.88
C SER A 139 -10.28 24.96 10.42
N HIS A 140 -9.56 24.02 11.05
CA HIS A 140 -9.66 23.71 12.47
C HIS A 140 -8.46 24.17 13.30
N GLU A 141 -7.30 24.33 12.67
CA GLU A 141 -6.04 24.75 13.31
C GLU A 141 -5.35 25.86 12.48
N PRO A 142 -6.06 26.98 12.16
CA PRO A 142 -5.56 27.99 11.22
C PRO A 142 -4.24 28.64 11.68
N GLU A 143 -4.02 28.74 12.99
CA GLU A 143 -2.77 29.29 13.53
C GLU A 143 -1.57 28.41 13.23
N LEU A 144 -1.74 27.08 13.30
CA LEU A 144 -0.68 26.11 12.91
C LEU A 144 -0.57 26.05 11.40
N PHE A 145 -1.67 26.04 10.67
CA PHE A 145 -1.64 26.01 9.19
C PHE A 145 -0.86 27.19 8.60
N ASN A 146 -1.04 28.38 9.15
CA ASN A 146 -0.33 29.60 8.70
C ASN A 146 1.18 29.60 9.01
N GLN A 147 1.65 28.70 9.87
CA GLN A 147 3.06 28.52 10.18
C GLN A 147 3.75 27.47 9.28
N ILE A 148 2.97 26.75 8.46
CA ILE A 148 3.54 25.70 7.59
C ILE A 148 4.53 26.32 6.62
N LYS A 149 5.79 25.91 6.76
CA LYS A 149 6.88 26.26 5.86
C LYS A 149 7.17 25.15 4.86
N THR A 150 7.07 23.89 5.30
CA THR A 150 7.28 22.71 4.43
C THR A 150 6.36 21.59 4.87
N ILE A 151 5.86 20.82 3.90
CA ILE A 151 5.13 19.56 4.14
C ILE A 151 5.97 18.41 3.66
N LEU A 152 6.16 17.41 4.50
CA LEU A 152 6.85 16.15 4.18
C LEU A 152 5.92 14.96 4.42
N LEU A 153 6.23 13.85 3.77
CA LEU A 153 5.65 12.54 4.08
C LEU A 153 6.51 11.82 5.16
N PRO A 154 6.02 10.76 5.81
CA PRO A 154 6.74 10.11 6.92
C PRO A 154 8.18 9.70 6.59
N LYS A 155 8.41 9.02 5.43
CA LYS A 155 9.77 8.63 5.03
C LYS A 155 10.63 9.82 4.62
N ASP A 156 10.02 10.88 4.08
CA ASP A 156 10.74 12.08 3.67
C ASP A 156 11.23 12.88 4.88
N TYR A 157 10.45 12.86 5.97
CA TYR A 157 10.91 13.38 7.26
C TYR A 157 12.14 12.61 7.76
N ILE A 158 12.17 11.28 7.61
CA ILE A 158 13.36 10.48 7.97
C ILE A 158 14.55 10.82 7.07
N ARG A 159 14.34 10.99 5.75
CA ARG A 159 15.39 11.48 4.85
C ARG A 159 15.92 12.82 5.32
N PHE A 160 15.05 13.78 5.61
CA PHE A 160 15.43 15.08 6.10
C PHE A 160 16.30 14.97 7.39
N ARG A 161 15.90 14.13 8.34
CA ARG A 161 16.69 13.88 9.57
C ARG A 161 18.06 13.25 9.29
N MET A 162 18.18 12.46 8.22
CA MET A 162 19.44 11.81 7.84
C MET A 162 20.38 12.74 7.08
N THR A 163 19.86 13.70 6.31
CA THR A 163 20.61 14.42 5.28
C THR A 163 20.56 15.95 5.40
N GLY A 164 19.49 16.50 5.99
CA GLY A 164 19.11 17.90 5.96
C GLY A 164 18.35 18.33 4.70
N GLU A 165 18.15 17.41 3.72
CA GLU A 165 17.51 17.72 2.45
C GLU A 165 16.00 17.39 2.47
N LYS A 166 15.18 18.30 1.94
CA LYS A 166 13.72 18.17 1.84
C LYS A 166 13.35 17.70 0.44
N ILE A 167 13.24 16.39 0.30
CA ILE A 167 13.02 15.71 -0.98
C ILE A 167 11.93 14.65 -0.80
N SER A 168 11.07 14.49 -1.81
CA SER A 168 10.08 13.41 -1.92
C SER A 168 10.29 12.63 -3.20
N ASP A 169 9.96 11.35 -3.20
CA ASP A 169 9.89 10.58 -4.44
C ASP A 169 8.49 10.64 -5.04
N LEU A 170 8.41 10.42 -6.35
CA LEU A 170 7.18 10.56 -7.12
C LEU A 170 6.09 9.56 -6.71
N SER A 171 6.46 8.34 -6.30
CA SER A 171 5.47 7.33 -5.93
C SER A 171 4.73 7.69 -4.65
N ASP A 172 5.44 8.17 -3.63
CA ASP A 172 4.83 8.60 -2.37
C ASP A 172 4.16 9.97 -2.52
N ALA A 173 4.79 10.91 -3.26
CA ALA A 173 4.21 12.22 -3.58
C ALA A 173 2.85 12.11 -4.28
N SER A 174 2.63 11.08 -5.12
CA SER A 174 1.32 10.76 -5.71
C SER A 174 0.22 10.64 -4.65
N GLY A 175 0.55 10.06 -3.49
CA GLY A 175 -0.36 9.91 -2.36
C GLY A 175 -0.68 11.19 -1.61
N THR A 176 -0.07 12.33 -1.96
CA THR A 176 -0.47 13.63 -1.41
C THR A 176 -1.76 14.15 -2.03
N LEU A 177 -2.09 13.73 -3.26
CA LEU A 177 -3.08 14.30 -4.18
C LEU A 177 -2.71 15.69 -4.71
N TRP A 178 -1.47 16.15 -4.55
CA TRP A 178 -0.99 17.42 -5.09
C TRP A 178 -0.07 17.26 -6.30
N LEU A 179 0.29 16.00 -6.63
CA LEU A 179 1.09 15.70 -7.81
C LEU A 179 0.23 15.69 -9.07
N ASP A 180 0.69 16.31 -10.14
CA ASP A 180 0.29 16.00 -11.50
C ASP A 180 0.97 14.68 -11.88
N ILE A 181 0.20 13.60 -11.82
CA ILE A 181 0.75 12.25 -11.94
C ILE A 181 1.24 11.96 -13.36
N GLU A 182 0.59 12.52 -14.38
CA GLU A 182 1.00 12.35 -15.77
C GLU A 182 2.31 13.08 -16.05
N ASN A 183 2.40 14.36 -15.61
CA ASN A 183 3.57 15.21 -15.82
C ASN A 183 4.68 15.02 -14.78
N ARG A 184 4.41 14.24 -13.70
CA ARG A 184 5.36 13.90 -12.65
C ARG A 184 5.94 15.13 -11.94
N ASP A 185 5.10 16.13 -11.66
CA ASP A 185 5.47 17.38 -10.99
C ASP A 185 4.33 17.88 -10.09
N TRP A 186 4.63 18.83 -9.19
CA TRP A 186 3.62 19.43 -8.35
C TRP A 186 2.60 20.24 -9.17
N SER A 187 1.31 20.09 -8.83
CA SER A 187 0.22 20.84 -9.48
C SER A 187 -0.15 22.07 -8.64
N ASP A 188 0.06 23.26 -9.19
CA ASP A 188 -0.37 24.52 -8.58
C ASP A 188 -1.89 24.55 -8.35
N GLU A 189 -2.68 23.97 -9.26
CA GLU A 189 -4.13 23.90 -9.15
C GLU A 189 -4.59 23.08 -7.95
N LEU A 190 -4.02 21.88 -7.76
CA LEU A 190 -4.36 20.98 -6.66
C LEU A 190 -3.89 21.55 -5.32
N LEU A 191 -2.72 22.17 -5.27
CA LEU A 191 -2.19 22.84 -4.08
C LEU A 191 -3.06 24.03 -3.68
N ALA A 192 -3.46 24.87 -4.64
CA ALA A 192 -4.28 26.05 -4.40
C ALA A 192 -5.66 25.69 -3.82
N ALA A 193 -6.25 24.54 -4.18
CA ALA A 193 -7.50 24.05 -3.59
C ALA A 193 -7.39 23.87 -2.07
N CYS A 194 -6.21 23.52 -1.58
CA CYS A 194 -5.93 23.40 -0.14
C CYS A 194 -5.38 24.70 0.50
N GLY A 195 -5.13 25.76 -0.31
CA GLY A 195 -4.54 27.03 0.16
C GLY A 195 -3.04 26.96 0.33
N LEU A 196 -2.38 26.06 -0.42
CA LEU A 196 -0.93 25.84 -0.45
C LEU A 196 -0.37 26.29 -1.80
N THR A 197 0.95 26.34 -1.90
CA THR A 197 1.71 26.61 -3.13
C THR A 197 2.91 25.64 -3.20
N THR A 198 3.57 25.58 -4.32
CA THR A 198 4.79 24.78 -4.49
C THR A 198 5.93 25.20 -3.55
N ALA A 199 5.87 26.42 -2.98
CA ALA A 199 6.87 26.87 -1.99
C ALA A 199 6.89 26.08 -0.68
N GLN A 200 5.80 25.37 -0.35
CA GLN A 200 5.73 24.49 0.81
C GLN A 200 6.05 23.02 0.48
N MET A 201 6.30 22.71 -0.79
CA MET A 201 6.55 21.33 -1.22
C MET A 201 8.05 21.03 -1.28
N PRO A 202 8.48 19.78 -0.99
CA PRO A 202 9.84 19.33 -1.18
C PRO A 202 10.19 19.22 -2.67
N ALA A 203 11.48 19.17 -2.99
CA ALA A 203 11.93 18.79 -4.32
C ALA A 203 11.54 17.35 -4.67
N LEU A 204 11.26 17.07 -5.95
CA LEU A 204 10.89 15.75 -6.44
C LEU A 204 12.08 15.03 -7.08
N VAL A 205 12.13 13.70 -6.88
CA VAL A 205 13.09 12.80 -7.54
C VAL A 205 12.42 11.49 -7.92
N GLU A 206 13.02 10.73 -8.82
CA GLU A 206 12.63 9.35 -9.07
C GLU A 206 13.03 8.46 -7.88
N GLY A 207 12.25 7.41 -7.60
CA GLY A 207 12.53 6.52 -6.47
C GLY A 207 13.88 5.82 -6.55
N SER A 208 14.33 5.50 -7.77
CA SER A 208 15.60 4.83 -8.06
C SER A 208 16.80 5.77 -8.14
N ASP A 209 16.60 7.08 -8.14
CA ASP A 209 17.69 8.04 -8.26
C ASP A 209 18.40 8.31 -6.93
N ALA A 210 19.65 8.77 -7.00
CA ALA A 210 20.32 9.32 -5.85
C ALA A 210 19.69 10.67 -5.47
N SER A 211 19.19 10.78 -4.24
CA SER A 211 18.52 12.00 -3.75
C SER A 211 19.41 12.88 -2.91
N ALA A 212 20.28 12.29 -2.07
CA ALA A 212 21.15 12.99 -1.16
C ALA A 212 22.31 12.08 -0.72
N VAL A 213 23.17 12.63 0.15
CA VAL A 213 24.24 11.89 0.83
C VAL A 213 23.99 11.95 2.34
N LEU A 214 24.24 10.85 3.05
CA LEU A 214 24.14 10.77 4.50
C LEU A 214 24.99 11.85 5.15
N SER A 215 24.42 12.62 6.10
CA SER A 215 25.18 13.67 6.79
C SER A 215 26.35 13.08 7.58
N LYS A 216 27.43 13.82 7.69
CA LYS A 216 28.67 13.36 8.35
C LYS A 216 28.44 12.94 9.79
N ASP A 217 27.60 13.69 10.51
CA ASP A 217 27.32 13.42 11.93
C ASP A 217 26.55 12.07 12.08
N ILE A 218 25.56 11.82 11.20
CA ILE A 218 24.82 10.56 11.21
C ILE A 218 25.71 9.41 10.72
N ALA A 219 26.51 9.60 9.69
CA ALA A 219 27.47 8.61 9.22
C ALA A 219 28.44 8.19 10.34
N GLN A 220 28.99 9.15 11.07
CA GLN A 220 29.84 8.88 12.22
C GLN A 220 29.10 8.14 13.34
N GLN A 221 27.88 8.57 13.68
CA GLN A 221 27.05 7.93 14.70
C GLN A 221 26.73 6.48 14.33
N TRP A 222 26.44 6.20 13.07
CA TRP A 222 26.10 4.87 12.57
C TRP A 222 27.34 4.02 12.22
N GLY A 223 28.55 4.61 12.28
CA GLY A 223 29.80 3.94 11.92
C GLY A 223 29.87 3.57 10.44
N MET A 224 29.30 4.40 9.59
CA MET A 224 29.27 4.28 8.13
C MET A 224 30.27 5.24 7.46
N ALA A 225 30.51 5.07 6.16
CA ALA A 225 31.31 6.01 5.37
C ALA A 225 30.58 7.36 5.18
N ASN A 226 31.34 8.42 4.82
CA ASN A 226 30.78 9.77 4.66
C ASN A 226 30.17 10.03 3.27
N ASP A 227 30.18 9.03 2.39
CA ASP A 227 29.71 9.12 0.99
C ASP A 227 28.54 8.16 0.72
N VAL A 228 27.85 7.70 1.76
CA VAL A 228 26.69 6.82 1.64
C VAL A 228 25.54 7.57 0.93
N VAL A 229 25.12 7.04 -0.22
CA VAL A 229 24.05 7.61 -1.03
C VAL A 229 22.68 7.29 -0.42
N ILE A 230 21.76 8.24 -0.44
CA ILE A 230 20.36 8.03 -0.09
C ILE A 230 19.53 8.00 -1.39
N ALA A 231 18.80 6.91 -1.62
CA ALA A 231 17.92 6.77 -2.77
C ALA A 231 16.67 7.67 -2.65
N GLY A 232 15.99 7.94 -3.75
CA GLY A 232 14.67 8.57 -3.77
C GLY A 232 13.65 7.86 -2.89
N GLY A 233 13.71 6.55 -2.84
CA GLY A 233 12.81 5.74 -2.01
C GLY A 233 11.44 5.54 -2.66
N ALA A 234 10.46 5.05 -1.89
CA ALA A 234 9.10 4.83 -2.40
C ALA A 234 8.05 4.78 -1.29
N GLY A 235 6.79 5.03 -1.61
CA GLY A 235 5.67 4.59 -0.80
C GLY A 235 5.68 3.05 -0.64
N ASP A 236 5.12 2.55 0.44
CA ASP A 236 5.20 1.14 0.86
C ASP A 236 4.75 0.13 -0.21
N ASN A 237 3.66 0.45 -0.95
CA ASN A 237 3.15 -0.42 -2.01
C ASN A 237 4.10 -0.48 -3.22
N ALA A 238 4.62 0.67 -3.67
CA ALA A 238 5.59 0.73 -4.76
C ALA A 238 6.92 0.08 -4.36
N ALA A 239 7.39 0.29 -3.12
CA ALA A 239 8.56 -0.39 -2.59
C ALA A 239 8.37 -1.92 -2.54
N SER A 240 7.20 -2.39 -2.11
CA SER A 240 6.87 -3.82 -2.11
C SER A 240 6.91 -4.42 -3.53
N ALA A 241 6.39 -3.67 -4.51
CA ALA A 241 6.46 -4.07 -5.91
C ALA A 241 7.92 -4.18 -6.41
N ILE A 242 8.78 -3.20 -6.09
CA ILE A 242 10.23 -3.26 -6.35
C ILE A 242 10.86 -4.49 -5.69
N GLY A 243 10.54 -4.75 -4.42
CA GLY A 243 11.03 -5.90 -3.65
C GLY A 243 10.66 -7.25 -4.30
N LEU A 244 9.57 -7.31 -5.01
CA LEU A 244 9.07 -8.50 -5.71
C LEU A 244 9.42 -8.56 -7.20
N GLY A 245 10.12 -7.54 -7.74
CA GLY A 245 10.41 -7.46 -9.17
C GLY A 245 9.18 -7.19 -10.05
N VAL A 246 8.11 -6.63 -9.47
CA VAL A 246 6.89 -6.20 -10.18
C VAL A 246 7.13 -4.78 -10.69
N ILE A 247 7.81 -4.65 -11.84
CA ILE A 247 8.43 -3.41 -12.29
C ILE A 247 8.11 -3.02 -13.73
N ALA A 248 7.49 -3.88 -14.51
CA ALA A 248 7.24 -3.66 -15.92
C ALA A 248 5.74 -3.72 -16.24
N PRO A 249 5.27 -3.02 -17.28
CA PRO A 249 3.91 -3.14 -17.76
C PRO A 249 3.52 -4.61 -17.98
N GLY A 250 2.34 -4.99 -17.52
CA GLY A 250 1.88 -6.36 -17.49
C GLY A 250 2.33 -7.19 -16.27
N HIS A 251 3.14 -6.63 -15.38
CA HIS A 251 3.38 -7.22 -14.07
C HIS A 251 2.29 -6.79 -13.08
N GLY A 252 1.88 -7.70 -12.21
CA GLY A 252 0.87 -7.45 -11.19
C GLY A 252 1.14 -8.16 -9.88
N LEU A 253 0.43 -7.74 -8.87
CA LEU A 253 0.49 -8.28 -7.53
C LEU A 253 -0.93 -8.39 -6.96
N ILE A 254 -1.25 -9.52 -6.32
CA ILE A 254 -2.43 -9.67 -5.47
C ILE A 254 -1.94 -9.88 -4.04
N SER A 255 -2.23 -8.92 -3.17
CA SER A 255 -1.91 -9.02 -1.75
C SER A 255 -3.15 -9.39 -0.95
N LEU A 256 -3.08 -10.47 -0.17
CA LEU A 256 -4.16 -10.98 0.68
C LEU A 256 -3.74 -10.84 2.16
N GLY A 257 -3.75 -9.61 2.63
CA GLY A 257 -3.61 -9.26 4.05
C GLY A 257 -4.98 -9.08 4.72
N THR A 258 -5.07 -8.28 5.78
CA THR A 258 -6.33 -7.84 6.40
C THR A 258 -7.27 -7.29 5.33
N SER A 259 -6.79 -6.34 4.53
CA SER A 259 -7.38 -5.87 3.26
C SER A 259 -6.78 -6.64 2.07
N GLY A 260 -7.41 -6.53 0.90
CA GLY A 260 -6.90 -7.06 -0.36
C GLY A 260 -6.50 -5.96 -1.32
N VAL A 261 -5.40 -6.16 -2.04
CA VAL A 261 -4.94 -5.22 -3.06
C VAL A 261 -4.66 -5.96 -4.36
N VAL A 262 -5.21 -5.45 -5.44
CA VAL A 262 -4.79 -5.80 -6.81
C VAL A 262 -3.95 -4.64 -7.33
N PHE A 263 -2.70 -4.91 -7.66
CA PHE A 263 -1.73 -3.93 -8.15
C PHE A 263 -1.36 -4.28 -9.58
N SER A 264 -1.27 -3.30 -10.46
CA SER A 264 -0.85 -3.47 -11.85
C SER A 264 0.08 -2.36 -12.29
N VAL A 265 1.21 -2.72 -12.90
CA VAL A 265 2.16 -1.77 -13.49
C VAL A 265 1.68 -1.38 -14.88
N THR A 266 1.76 -0.07 -15.19
CA THR A 266 1.41 0.50 -16.49
C THR A 266 2.54 1.38 -17.02
N ASP A 267 2.59 1.57 -18.35
CA ASP A 267 3.54 2.45 -19.05
C ASP A 267 2.97 3.85 -19.31
N GLN A 268 1.78 4.11 -18.82
CA GLN A 268 1.09 5.40 -18.94
C GLN A 268 0.21 5.68 -17.74
N PHE A 269 -0.08 6.94 -17.49
CA PHE A 269 -1.08 7.35 -16.52
C PHE A 269 -2.48 6.92 -16.99
N ALA A 270 -3.18 6.13 -16.20
CA ALA A 270 -4.47 5.56 -16.56
C ALA A 270 -5.41 5.55 -15.33
N PRO A 271 -6.00 6.71 -14.99
CA PRO A 271 -6.85 6.85 -13.80
C PRO A 271 -8.20 6.14 -13.98
N ALA A 272 -8.70 5.54 -12.89
CA ALA A 272 -10.05 4.97 -12.78
C ALA A 272 -10.72 5.43 -11.46
N ALA A 273 -10.61 6.72 -11.16
CA ALA A 273 -11.03 7.31 -9.90
C ALA A 273 -12.51 7.08 -9.56
N ASP A 274 -13.39 7.06 -10.55
CA ASP A 274 -14.84 6.85 -10.36
C ASP A 274 -15.16 5.45 -9.82
N SER A 275 -14.29 4.48 -10.06
CA SER A 275 -14.39 3.12 -9.54
C SER A 275 -13.60 2.92 -8.23
N GLY A 276 -13.13 3.98 -7.58
CA GLY A 276 -12.34 3.91 -6.37
C GLY A 276 -10.98 3.23 -6.52
N ALA A 277 -10.51 3.02 -7.76
CA ALA A 277 -9.16 2.55 -8.03
C ALA A 277 -8.18 3.72 -7.95
N HIS A 278 -6.96 3.42 -7.49
CA HIS A 278 -5.87 4.39 -7.38
C HIS A 278 -4.96 4.32 -8.60
N ALA A 279 -4.46 5.49 -9.04
CA ALA A 279 -3.41 5.62 -10.04
C ALA A 279 -2.29 6.50 -9.48
N PHE A 280 -1.06 5.98 -9.46
CA PHE A 280 0.12 6.64 -8.90
C PHE A 280 1.33 6.48 -9.82
N CYS A 281 2.34 7.32 -9.66
CA CYS A 281 3.67 7.06 -10.18
C CYS A 281 4.24 5.79 -9.51
N HIS A 282 4.92 4.97 -10.29
CA HIS A 282 5.74 3.88 -9.74
C HIS A 282 7.06 4.47 -9.19
N ALA A 283 7.83 3.69 -8.42
CA ALA A 283 9.16 4.08 -7.94
C ALA A 283 10.24 4.12 -9.03
N LEU A 284 9.89 3.80 -10.27
CA LEU A 284 10.79 3.79 -11.43
C LEU A 284 10.39 4.88 -12.43
N PRO A 285 11.38 5.44 -13.18
CA PRO A 285 11.13 6.46 -14.19
C PRO A 285 10.13 6.01 -15.27
N ALA A 286 9.32 6.95 -15.75
CA ALA A 286 8.35 6.76 -16.82
C ALA A 286 7.45 5.52 -16.63
N THR A 287 7.15 5.18 -15.37
CA THR A 287 6.35 4.03 -14.99
C THR A 287 5.28 4.47 -14.00
N TRP A 288 4.08 3.91 -14.15
CA TRP A 288 2.94 4.15 -13.25
C TRP A 288 2.41 2.82 -12.72
N HIS A 289 1.52 2.89 -11.76
CA HIS A 289 0.77 1.73 -11.31
C HIS A 289 -0.65 2.10 -10.92
N GLN A 290 -1.51 1.11 -11.02
CA GLN A 290 -2.88 1.17 -10.54
C GLN A 290 -3.05 0.22 -9.36
N MET A 291 -3.96 0.58 -8.45
CA MET A 291 -4.37 -0.30 -7.35
C MET A 291 -5.88 -0.32 -7.22
N GLY A 292 -6.45 -1.53 -7.19
CA GLY A 292 -7.78 -1.78 -6.69
C GLY A 292 -7.70 -2.32 -5.27
N VAL A 293 -8.43 -1.73 -4.33
CA VAL A 293 -8.36 -2.07 -2.91
C VAL A 293 -9.71 -2.54 -2.43
N ILE A 294 -9.74 -3.73 -1.80
CA ILE A 294 -10.89 -4.23 -1.03
C ILE A 294 -10.58 -4.16 0.45
N LEU A 295 -11.55 -3.72 1.26
CA LEU A 295 -11.30 -3.36 2.65
C LEU A 295 -11.22 -4.56 3.60
N SER A 296 -11.89 -5.66 3.29
CA SER A 296 -11.95 -6.85 4.15
C SER A 296 -11.63 -8.12 3.35
N ALA A 297 -10.35 -8.50 3.29
CA ALA A 297 -9.90 -9.77 2.68
C ALA A 297 -9.74 -10.85 3.75
N SER A 298 -8.53 -11.05 4.31
CA SER A 298 -8.34 -12.01 5.42
C SER A 298 -9.11 -11.59 6.68
N ASP A 299 -9.46 -10.32 6.82
CA ASP A 299 -10.34 -9.83 7.88
C ASP A 299 -11.70 -10.54 7.87
N SER A 300 -12.25 -10.85 6.70
CA SER A 300 -13.49 -11.62 6.57
C SER A 300 -13.36 -13.04 7.17
N ILE A 301 -12.19 -13.66 7.05
CA ILE A 301 -11.90 -14.95 7.69
C ILE A 301 -11.81 -14.77 9.20
N SER A 302 -11.08 -13.74 9.66
CA SER A 302 -10.95 -13.42 11.10
C SER A 302 -12.31 -13.16 11.74
N TRP A 303 -13.16 -12.39 11.09
CA TRP A 303 -14.53 -12.15 11.52
C TRP A 303 -15.36 -13.46 11.62
N LEU A 304 -15.23 -14.36 10.64
CA LEU A 304 -15.91 -15.66 10.69
C LEU A 304 -15.39 -16.54 11.84
N MET A 305 -14.08 -16.55 12.09
CA MET A 305 -13.47 -17.24 13.22
C MET A 305 -14.02 -16.74 14.56
N GLU A 306 -14.06 -15.42 14.75
CA GLU A 306 -14.61 -14.78 15.95
C GLU A 306 -16.10 -15.10 16.12
N SER A 307 -16.88 -15.04 15.04
CA SER A 307 -18.33 -15.27 15.05
C SER A 307 -18.69 -16.74 15.33
N THR A 308 -17.83 -17.68 14.95
CA THR A 308 -18.09 -19.13 15.10
C THR A 308 -17.35 -19.74 16.29
N GLY A 309 -16.33 -19.07 16.83
CA GLY A 309 -15.44 -19.61 17.87
C GLY A 309 -14.52 -20.74 17.38
N LEU A 310 -14.35 -20.87 16.05
CA LEU A 310 -13.50 -21.88 15.43
C LEU A 310 -12.20 -21.29 14.88
N SER A 311 -11.12 -22.07 14.88
CA SER A 311 -9.88 -21.72 14.19
C SER A 311 -10.03 -21.81 12.66
N VAL A 312 -9.09 -21.20 11.94
CA VAL A 312 -9.05 -21.30 10.47
C VAL A 312 -8.89 -22.75 10.00
N ASP A 313 -8.10 -23.55 10.71
CA ASP A 313 -7.88 -24.97 10.37
C ASP A 313 -9.16 -25.80 10.52
N GLU A 314 -9.92 -25.58 11.60
CA GLU A 314 -11.20 -26.23 11.82
C GLU A 314 -12.25 -25.84 10.75
N LEU A 315 -12.30 -24.57 10.39
CA LEU A 315 -13.18 -24.07 9.34
C LEU A 315 -12.80 -24.65 7.97
N THR A 316 -11.50 -24.72 7.66
CA THR A 316 -10.99 -25.29 6.40
C THR A 316 -11.30 -26.80 6.35
N GLN A 317 -11.04 -27.53 7.43
CA GLN A 317 -11.40 -28.98 7.48
C GLN A 317 -12.89 -29.22 7.27
N LYS A 318 -13.75 -28.38 7.86
CA LYS A 318 -15.19 -28.45 7.65
C LYS A 318 -15.59 -28.09 6.21
N MET A 319 -14.90 -27.14 5.60
CA MET A 319 -15.10 -26.76 4.21
C MET A 319 -14.76 -27.90 3.26
N ASP A 320 -13.65 -28.60 3.49
CA ASP A 320 -13.20 -29.71 2.65
C ASP A 320 -14.13 -30.93 2.76
N ALA A 321 -14.84 -31.07 3.87
CA ALA A 321 -15.85 -32.10 4.06
C ALA A 321 -17.17 -31.86 3.30
N THR A 322 -17.36 -30.65 2.75
CA THR A 322 -18.53 -30.26 1.94
C THR A 322 -18.13 -30.13 0.48
N ASN A 323 -18.86 -30.77 -0.44
CA ASN A 323 -18.38 -30.97 -1.82
C ASN A 323 -19.02 -30.06 -2.87
N SER A 324 -19.61 -28.92 -2.54
CA SER A 324 -20.32 -28.14 -3.54
C SER A 324 -19.92 -26.68 -3.60
N LEU A 325 -19.16 -26.32 -4.65
CA LEU A 325 -18.86 -24.95 -5.02
C LEU A 325 -20.12 -24.17 -5.41
N GLU A 326 -21.06 -24.83 -6.08
CA GLU A 326 -22.25 -24.22 -6.68
C GLU A 326 -23.34 -23.88 -5.67
N THR A 327 -23.40 -24.57 -4.53
CA THR A 327 -24.49 -24.44 -3.56
C THR A 327 -24.15 -23.66 -2.32
N SER A 328 -22.94 -23.07 -2.26
CA SER A 328 -22.54 -22.19 -1.16
C SER A 328 -23.45 -20.95 -1.10
N PRO A 329 -23.70 -20.40 0.09
CA PRO A 329 -24.30 -19.08 0.22
C PRO A 329 -23.41 -18.04 -0.48
N ILE A 330 -23.98 -16.91 -0.85
CA ILE A 330 -23.21 -15.77 -1.33
C ILE A 330 -22.82 -14.91 -0.15
N PHE A 331 -21.55 -14.55 -0.06
CA PHE A 331 -21.04 -13.62 0.94
C PHE A 331 -20.57 -12.32 0.28
N HIS A 332 -21.03 -11.17 0.82
CA HIS A 332 -20.47 -9.86 0.52
C HIS A 332 -19.46 -9.49 1.60
N PRO A 333 -18.17 -9.28 1.25
CA PRO A 333 -17.09 -9.04 2.23
C PRO A 333 -17.03 -7.59 2.74
N TYR A 334 -18.09 -6.80 2.64
CA TYR A 334 -18.08 -5.36 2.88
C TYR A 334 -18.23 -5.02 4.38
N LEU A 335 -17.45 -5.69 5.24
CA LEU A 335 -17.55 -5.56 6.71
C LEU A 335 -17.20 -4.16 7.22
N SER A 336 -16.44 -3.39 6.44
CA SER A 336 -15.97 -2.03 6.80
C SER A 336 -16.25 -1.03 5.67
N GLY A 337 -17.37 -1.17 4.97
CA GLY A 337 -17.58 -0.50 3.69
C GLY A 337 -16.81 -1.19 2.57
N GLU A 338 -16.79 -0.59 1.38
CA GLU A 338 -15.96 -1.08 0.26
C GLU A 338 -15.44 0.06 -0.60
N ARG A 339 -14.16 -0.09 -1.03
CA ARG A 339 -13.51 0.87 -1.90
C ARG A 339 -13.71 0.49 -3.37
N THR A 340 -12.92 -0.42 -3.91
CA THR A 340 -13.01 -0.81 -5.33
C THR A 340 -13.93 -2.02 -5.49
N PRO A 341 -14.94 -1.99 -6.40
CA PRO A 341 -15.25 -0.92 -7.36
C PRO A 341 -16.30 0.10 -6.86
N HIS A 342 -16.77 -0.02 -5.64
CA HIS A 342 -18.03 0.62 -5.19
C HIS A 342 -17.83 2.03 -4.64
N ASN A 343 -16.65 2.34 -4.08
CA ASN A 343 -16.36 3.58 -3.35
C ASN A 343 -17.51 3.96 -2.38
N ASN A 344 -17.97 2.99 -1.61
CA ASN A 344 -19.15 3.09 -0.74
C ASN A 344 -18.76 2.73 0.71
N ALA A 345 -18.62 3.75 1.56
CA ALA A 345 -18.27 3.57 2.97
C ALA A 345 -19.40 2.93 3.81
N ASP A 346 -20.65 2.98 3.32
CA ASP A 346 -21.82 2.45 4.02
C ASP A 346 -22.18 1.03 3.57
N ALA A 347 -21.45 0.45 2.61
CA ALA A 347 -21.64 -0.93 2.20
C ALA A 347 -21.44 -1.88 3.40
N CYS A 348 -22.31 -2.90 3.50
CA CYS A 348 -22.30 -3.82 4.62
C CYS A 348 -22.04 -5.26 4.18
N GLY A 349 -21.36 -6.03 5.05
CA GLY A 349 -21.22 -7.47 4.89
C GLY A 349 -22.56 -8.19 5.01
N ALA A 350 -22.75 -9.24 4.19
CA ALA A 350 -23.99 -10.00 4.23
C ALA A 350 -23.80 -11.43 3.71
N PHE A 351 -24.60 -12.36 4.24
CA PHE A 351 -24.82 -13.68 3.67
C PHE A 351 -26.19 -13.78 3.05
N PHE A 352 -26.27 -14.30 1.81
CA PHE A 352 -27.51 -14.51 1.08
C PHE A 352 -27.69 -15.99 0.71
N ASP A 353 -28.92 -16.39 0.54
CA ASP A 353 -29.33 -17.77 0.12
C ASP A 353 -28.87 -18.84 1.15
N ILE A 354 -28.81 -18.50 2.44
CA ILE A 354 -28.56 -19.46 3.50
C ILE A 354 -29.78 -20.40 3.59
N LYS A 355 -29.52 -21.71 3.59
CA LYS A 355 -30.50 -22.75 3.75
C LYS A 355 -30.23 -23.61 4.98
N ARG A 356 -31.24 -24.36 5.42
CA ARG A 356 -31.21 -25.20 6.63
C ARG A 356 -30.04 -26.21 6.66
N HIS A 357 -29.57 -26.65 5.50
CA HIS A 357 -28.50 -27.65 5.39
C HIS A 357 -27.09 -27.07 5.37
N HIS A 358 -26.96 -25.75 5.26
CA HIS A 358 -25.62 -25.12 5.28
C HIS A 358 -25.03 -25.19 6.67
N HIS A 359 -23.74 -25.47 6.72
CA HIS A 359 -22.92 -25.58 7.91
C HIS A 359 -21.75 -24.58 7.89
N GLN A 360 -20.96 -24.56 8.93
CA GLN A 360 -19.79 -23.65 9.07
C GLN A 360 -18.79 -23.78 7.91
N GLY A 361 -18.59 -24.98 7.37
CA GLY A 361 -17.75 -25.20 6.17
C GLY A 361 -18.28 -24.51 4.92
N ASP A 362 -19.62 -24.50 4.73
CA ASP A 362 -20.24 -23.78 3.61
C ASP A 362 -20.10 -22.26 3.77
N LEU A 363 -20.15 -21.74 5.02
CA LEU A 363 -19.91 -20.34 5.31
C LEU A 363 -18.45 -19.95 5.04
N MET A 364 -17.47 -20.80 5.43
CA MET A 364 -16.06 -20.57 5.13
C MET A 364 -15.83 -20.52 3.62
N ARG A 365 -16.42 -21.45 2.86
CA ARG A 365 -16.33 -21.45 1.39
C ARG A 365 -16.95 -20.18 0.81
N ALA A 366 -18.11 -19.76 1.29
CA ALA A 366 -18.77 -18.53 0.86
C ALA A 366 -17.90 -17.29 1.13
N VAL A 367 -17.19 -17.24 2.26
CA VAL A 367 -16.24 -16.15 2.57
C VAL A 367 -15.10 -16.13 1.57
N LEU A 368 -14.44 -17.28 1.30
CA LEU A 368 -13.36 -17.34 0.31
C LEU A 368 -13.85 -16.94 -1.10
N GLN A 369 -15.03 -17.42 -1.51
CA GLN A 369 -15.64 -17.05 -2.79
C GLN A 369 -15.99 -15.57 -2.86
N GLY A 370 -16.62 -15.02 -1.83
CA GLY A 370 -17.03 -13.60 -1.79
C GLY A 370 -15.85 -12.64 -1.86
N VAL A 371 -14.78 -12.92 -1.13
CA VAL A 371 -13.55 -12.14 -1.22
C VAL A 371 -12.89 -12.31 -2.60
N SER A 372 -12.89 -13.51 -3.18
CA SER A 372 -12.40 -13.75 -4.55
C SER A 372 -13.19 -12.94 -5.58
N PHE A 373 -14.50 -12.76 -5.39
CA PHE A 373 -15.33 -11.91 -6.26
C PHE A 373 -14.93 -10.44 -6.14
N GLY A 374 -14.68 -9.95 -4.91
CA GLY A 374 -14.19 -8.58 -4.69
C GLY A 374 -12.82 -8.33 -5.34
N ILE A 375 -11.87 -9.28 -5.22
CA ILE A 375 -10.58 -9.22 -5.91
C ILE A 375 -10.77 -9.21 -7.43
N ALA A 376 -11.67 -10.04 -7.96
CA ALA A 376 -11.94 -10.08 -9.39
C ALA A 376 -12.62 -8.78 -9.89
N ASP A 377 -13.52 -8.19 -9.10
CA ASP A 377 -14.13 -6.91 -9.43
C ASP A 377 -13.09 -5.78 -9.45
N ALA A 378 -12.16 -5.77 -8.49
CA ALA A 378 -11.03 -4.85 -8.49
C ALA A 378 -10.09 -5.08 -9.70
N TYR A 379 -9.79 -6.34 -10.04
CA TYR A 379 -9.00 -6.70 -11.22
C TYR A 379 -9.66 -6.21 -12.51
N ASP A 380 -10.97 -6.40 -12.68
CA ASP A 380 -11.71 -5.97 -13.87
C ASP A 380 -11.68 -4.44 -14.04
N VAL A 381 -11.73 -3.67 -12.96
CA VAL A 381 -11.56 -2.21 -12.98
C VAL A 381 -10.20 -1.83 -13.55
N LEU A 382 -9.12 -2.47 -13.09
CA LEU A 382 -7.77 -2.18 -13.59
C LEU A 382 -7.63 -2.60 -15.07
N VAL A 383 -8.17 -3.74 -15.45
CA VAL A 383 -8.17 -4.20 -16.86
C VAL A 383 -8.92 -3.23 -17.77
N ALA A 384 -10.08 -2.73 -17.33
CA ALA A 384 -10.88 -1.74 -18.08
C ALA A 384 -10.14 -0.41 -18.25
N ALA A 385 -9.29 -0.04 -17.27
CA ALA A 385 -8.45 1.14 -17.32
C ALA A 385 -7.09 0.91 -18.06
N GLY A 386 -6.89 -0.26 -18.68
CA GLY A 386 -5.68 -0.58 -19.45
C GLY A 386 -4.56 -1.29 -18.66
N GLY A 387 -4.74 -1.48 -17.35
CA GLY A 387 -3.76 -2.15 -16.48
C GLY A 387 -3.95 -3.67 -16.40
N LYS A 388 -3.92 -4.40 -17.51
CA LYS A 388 -4.08 -5.86 -17.51
C LYS A 388 -2.76 -6.58 -17.19
N PRO A 389 -2.58 -7.13 -15.96
CA PRO A 389 -1.40 -7.91 -15.67
C PRO A 389 -1.50 -9.31 -16.28
N SER A 390 -0.38 -9.79 -16.83
CA SER A 390 -0.20 -11.14 -17.36
C SER A 390 0.77 -11.98 -16.53
N TYR A 391 1.58 -11.36 -15.70
CA TYR A 391 2.45 -11.98 -14.70
C TYR A 391 2.01 -11.49 -13.32
N ILE A 392 1.36 -12.34 -12.54
CA ILE A 392 0.74 -11.98 -11.27
C ILE A 392 1.40 -12.77 -10.14
N LEU A 393 1.87 -12.04 -9.12
CA LEU A 393 2.36 -12.63 -7.88
C LEU A 393 1.30 -12.52 -6.79
N ALA A 394 1.17 -13.56 -5.96
CA ALA A 394 0.36 -13.50 -4.75
C ALA A 394 1.23 -13.36 -3.50
N THR A 395 0.83 -12.49 -2.57
CA THR A 395 1.52 -12.24 -1.30
C THR A 395 0.54 -12.07 -0.14
N GLY A 396 1.09 -11.92 1.07
CA GLY A 396 0.30 -11.82 2.30
C GLY A 396 -0.11 -13.18 2.85
N GLY A 397 -0.60 -13.20 4.08
CA GLY A 397 -0.93 -14.45 4.78
C GLY A 397 -1.97 -15.31 4.07
N GLY A 398 -2.95 -14.67 3.41
CA GLY A 398 -3.99 -15.37 2.64
C GLY A 398 -3.48 -16.11 1.41
N SER A 399 -2.34 -15.72 0.84
CA SER A 399 -1.75 -16.39 -0.31
C SER A 399 -1.22 -17.81 -0.03
N GLN A 400 -1.10 -18.18 1.23
CA GLN A 400 -0.75 -19.53 1.63
C GLN A 400 -1.93 -20.52 1.49
N ASN A 401 -3.16 -20.02 1.35
CA ASN A 401 -4.33 -20.86 1.10
C ASN A 401 -4.48 -21.13 -0.41
N ILE A 402 -3.96 -22.26 -0.87
CA ILE A 402 -3.96 -22.66 -2.28
C ILE A 402 -5.37 -22.74 -2.86
N THR A 403 -6.36 -23.20 -2.09
CA THR A 403 -7.76 -23.24 -2.52
C THR A 403 -8.27 -21.82 -2.83
N TRP A 404 -7.93 -20.86 -2.00
CA TRP A 404 -8.31 -19.47 -2.22
C TRP A 404 -7.64 -18.86 -3.44
N ILE A 405 -6.32 -19.08 -3.61
CA ILE A 405 -5.62 -18.64 -4.82
C ILE A 405 -6.20 -19.28 -6.09
N ASN A 406 -6.60 -20.56 -6.02
CA ASN A 406 -7.23 -21.22 -7.15
C ASN A 406 -8.60 -20.60 -7.53
N TYR A 407 -9.41 -20.21 -6.53
CA TYR A 407 -10.65 -19.46 -6.80
C TYR A 407 -10.38 -18.14 -7.49
N ILE A 408 -9.39 -17.37 -7.00
CA ILE A 408 -9.03 -16.08 -7.59
C ILE A 408 -8.50 -16.28 -9.01
N ALA A 409 -7.53 -17.18 -9.23
CA ALA A 409 -6.95 -17.45 -10.54
C ALA A 409 -8.02 -17.86 -11.57
N SER A 410 -8.93 -18.72 -11.16
CA SER A 410 -10.02 -19.23 -12.03
C SER A 410 -11.03 -18.16 -12.40
N ILE A 411 -11.35 -17.23 -11.47
CA ILE A 411 -12.32 -16.15 -11.73
C ILE A 411 -11.73 -15.04 -12.59
N ILE A 412 -10.45 -14.68 -12.38
CA ILE A 412 -9.80 -13.64 -13.20
C ILE A 412 -9.25 -14.19 -14.52
N ASP A 413 -9.35 -15.51 -14.74
CA ASP A 413 -8.81 -16.23 -15.90
C ASP A 413 -7.31 -15.89 -16.17
N ALA A 414 -6.50 -15.93 -15.10
CA ALA A 414 -5.08 -15.65 -15.20
C ALA A 414 -4.27 -16.50 -14.21
N PRO A 415 -3.07 -16.98 -14.59
CA PRO A 415 -2.20 -17.70 -13.67
C PRO A 415 -1.67 -16.79 -12.58
N ILE A 416 -1.58 -17.32 -11.35
CA ILE A 416 -1.04 -16.63 -10.19
C ILE A 416 0.14 -17.42 -9.63
N SER A 417 1.28 -16.75 -9.48
CA SER A 417 2.52 -17.36 -8.96
C SER A 417 2.73 -16.97 -7.51
N ILE A 418 3.14 -17.92 -6.68
CA ILE A 418 3.40 -17.75 -5.25
C ILE A 418 4.92 -17.77 -5.04
N PRO A 419 5.54 -16.67 -4.57
CA PRO A 419 6.95 -16.63 -4.24
C PRO A 419 7.31 -17.57 -3.09
N LYS A 420 8.50 -18.18 -3.14
CA LYS A 420 9.04 -19.03 -2.04
C LYS A 420 9.25 -18.23 -0.75
N HIS A 421 9.74 -17.00 -0.87
CA HIS A 421 10.02 -16.11 0.23
C HIS A 421 9.02 -14.94 0.18
N GLN A 422 8.07 -14.94 1.10
CA GLN A 422 7.03 -13.91 1.17
C GLN A 422 7.39 -12.75 2.11
N ASP A 423 8.47 -12.89 2.89
CA ASP A 423 8.99 -11.85 3.81
C ASP A 423 9.68 -10.69 3.07
N ILE A 424 9.69 -10.73 1.73
CA ILE A 424 10.16 -9.69 0.86
C ILE A 424 9.13 -8.55 0.90
N GLY A 425 9.33 -7.64 1.83
CA GLY A 425 8.45 -6.50 2.01
C GLY A 425 9.07 -5.20 1.47
N ALA A 426 8.44 -4.09 1.82
CA ALA A 426 8.85 -2.74 1.43
C ALA A 426 10.30 -2.41 1.81
N ALA A 427 10.82 -2.93 2.94
CA ALA A 427 12.21 -2.75 3.33
C ALA A 427 13.22 -3.35 2.32
N MET A 428 12.93 -4.53 1.74
CA MET A 428 13.75 -5.10 0.66
C MET A 428 13.67 -4.25 -0.60
N GLY A 429 12.48 -3.79 -0.96
CA GLY A 429 12.31 -2.86 -2.08
C GLY A 429 13.10 -1.57 -1.88
N ALA A 430 13.09 -1.01 -0.68
CA ALA A 430 13.93 0.12 -0.32
C ALA A 430 15.44 -0.19 -0.51
N ALA A 431 15.90 -1.38 -0.07
CA ALA A 431 17.29 -1.79 -0.29
C ALA A 431 17.63 -1.94 -1.78
N ARG A 432 16.71 -2.45 -2.61
CA ARG A 432 16.87 -2.49 -4.08
C ARG A 432 16.94 -1.09 -4.68
N LEU A 433 16.12 -0.14 -4.22
CA LEU A 433 16.22 1.26 -4.63
C LEU A 433 17.59 1.86 -4.27
N ALA A 434 18.14 1.51 -3.09
CA ALA A 434 19.50 1.90 -2.72
C ALA A 434 20.55 1.35 -3.71
N MET A 435 20.42 0.10 -4.13
CA MET A 435 21.31 -0.50 -5.12
C MET A 435 21.26 0.27 -6.45
N MET A 436 20.06 0.61 -6.93
CA MET A 436 19.89 1.39 -8.17
C MET A 436 20.47 2.79 -8.03
N ALA A 437 20.22 3.49 -6.93
CA ALA A 437 20.77 4.81 -6.65
C ALA A 437 22.31 4.82 -6.57
N SER A 438 22.93 3.67 -6.27
CA SER A 438 24.41 3.51 -6.33
C SER A 438 24.94 3.23 -7.75
N GLY A 439 24.08 3.17 -8.77
CA GLY A 439 24.44 3.01 -10.16
C GLY A 439 24.30 1.59 -10.72
N LEU A 440 23.70 0.65 -9.97
CA LEU A 440 23.41 -0.67 -10.51
C LEU A 440 22.18 -0.66 -11.45
N PRO A 441 22.22 -1.37 -12.59
CA PRO A 441 21.11 -1.41 -13.54
C PRO A 441 19.84 -2.05 -12.94
N ILE A 442 18.67 -1.55 -13.34
CA ILE A 442 17.36 -2.03 -12.87
C ILE A 442 17.20 -3.54 -13.11
N GLU A 443 17.60 -4.02 -14.30
CA GLU A 443 17.47 -5.41 -14.71
C GLU A 443 18.35 -6.36 -13.87
N GLN A 444 19.44 -5.86 -13.33
CA GLN A 444 20.31 -6.61 -12.43
C GLN A 444 19.75 -6.64 -10.98
N VAL A 445 19.10 -5.57 -10.57
CA VAL A 445 18.60 -5.41 -9.20
C VAL A 445 17.20 -5.99 -9.03
N CYS A 446 16.28 -5.66 -9.93
CA CYS A 446 14.86 -6.03 -9.80
C CYS A 446 14.58 -7.40 -10.47
N THR A 447 15.28 -8.43 -10.03
CA THR A 447 15.04 -9.80 -10.50
C THR A 447 13.72 -10.37 -9.98
N ALA A 448 13.06 -11.21 -10.78
CA ALA A 448 11.87 -11.94 -10.35
C ALA A 448 12.21 -12.85 -9.15
N PRO A 449 11.31 -13.02 -8.19
CA PRO A 449 11.51 -13.90 -7.07
C PRO A 449 11.48 -15.37 -7.52
N GLU A 450 12.12 -16.24 -6.73
CA GLU A 450 11.97 -17.67 -6.90
C GLU A 450 10.54 -18.10 -6.60
N ILE A 451 9.91 -18.81 -7.54
CA ILE A 451 8.50 -19.23 -7.44
C ILE A 451 8.42 -20.58 -6.74
N ALA A 452 7.56 -20.69 -5.73
CA ALA A 452 7.24 -21.96 -5.08
C ALA A 452 6.24 -22.75 -5.91
N GLU A 453 5.19 -22.10 -6.39
CA GLU A 453 4.10 -22.72 -7.13
C GLU A 453 3.44 -21.68 -8.05
N THR A 454 2.89 -22.14 -9.18
CA THR A 454 2.02 -21.34 -10.05
C THR A 454 0.69 -22.04 -10.19
N ILE A 455 -0.38 -21.34 -9.77
CA ILE A 455 -1.75 -21.82 -9.87
C ILE A 455 -2.33 -21.32 -11.19
N THR A 456 -2.74 -22.26 -12.04
CA THR A 456 -3.42 -21.94 -13.32
C THR A 456 -4.94 -21.98 -13.13
N PRO A 457 -5.69 -21.22 -13.95
CA PRO A 457 -7.15 -21.29 -13.93
C PRO A 457 -7.69 -22.71 -14.10
N ASP A 458 -8.65 -23.09 -13.28
CA ASP A 458 -9.37 -24.37 -13.37
C ASP A 458 -10.73 -24.14 -14.04
N PRO A 459 -10.99 -24.74 -15.21
CA PRO A 459 -12.23 -24.56 -15.96
C PRO A 459 -13.49 -24.97 -15.19
N ASP A 460 -13.40 -25.99 -14.33
CA ASP A 460 -14.54 -26.46 -13.54
C ASP A 460 -14.87 -25.47 -12.42
N ILE A 461 -13.84 -24.90 -11.78
CA ILE A 461 -14.01 -23.83 -10.79
C ILE A 461 -14.57 -22.57 -11.47
N THR A 462 -14.04 -22.19 -12.62
CA THR A 462 -14.53 -21.04 -13.40
C THR A 462 -16.03 -21.22 -13.73
N ALA A 463 -16.42 -22.40 -14.22
CA ALA A 463 -17.80 -22.69 -14.56
C ALA A 463 -18.74 -22.64 -13.34
N ALA A 464 -18.29 -23.12 -12.18
CA ALA A 464 -19.04 -23.11 -10.94
C ALA A 464 -19.18 -21.68 -10.34
N LEU A 465 -18.14 -20.88 -10.36
CA LEU A 465 -18.08 -19.58 -9.66
C LEU A 465 -18.59 -18.40 -10.50
N THR A 466 -18.53 -18.46 -11.84
CA THR A 466 -19.00 -17.36 -12.71
C THR A 466 -20.48 -17.00 -12.47
N PRO A 467 -21.43 -17.96 -12.42
CA PRO A 467 -22.82 -17.63 -12.11
C PRO A 467 -23.01 -17.06 -10.70
N ALA A 468 -22.24 -17.56 -9.72
CA ALA A 468 -22.31 -17.09 -8.34
C ALA A 468 -21.80 -15.64 -8.23
N ARG A 469 -20.70 -15.28 -8.92
CA ARG A 469 -20.20 -13.91 -9.00
C ARG A 469 -21.24 -12.98 -9.63
N GLN A 470 -21.82 -13.33 -10.76
CA GLN A 470 -22.87 -12.54 -11.40
C GLN A 470 -24.06 -12.30 -10.47
N LYS A 471 -24.47 -13.33 -9.73
CA LYS A 471 -25.53 -13.22 -8.72
C LYS A 471 -25.13 -12.28 -7.58
N SER A 472 -23.86 -12.35 -7.11
CA SER A 472 -23.33 -11.46 -6.09
C SER A 472 -23.39 -9.99 -6.53
N GLN A 473 -22.95 -9.69 -7.75
CA GLN A 473 -23.00 -8.33 -8.32
C GLN A 473 -24.44 -7.80 -8.42
N ASN A 474 -25.36 -8.63 -8.90
CA ASN A 474 -26.79 -8.27 -9.00
C ASN A 474 -27.41 -8.01 -7.62
N LEU A 475 -27.05 -8.80 -6.60
CA LEU A 475 -27.49 -8.61 -5.23
C LEU A 475 -26.96 -7.31 -4.63
N TYR A 476 -25.69 -6.99 -4.85
CA TYR A 476 -25.13 -5.71 -4.39
C TYR A 476 -25.93 -4.53 -4.95
N ASN A 477 -26.15 -4.51 -6.28
CA ASN A 477 -26.90 -3.44 -6.94
C ASN A 477 -28.33 -3.29 -6.39
N ALA A 478 -29.00 -4.41 -6.11
CA ALA A 478 -30.35 -4.40 -5.55
C ALA A 478 -30.38 -3.87 -4.10
N ILE A 479 -29.38 -4.21 -3.29
CA ILE A 479 -29.27 -3.77 -1.89
C ILE A 479 -28.87 -2.31 -1.81
N ALA A 480 -27.89 -1.89 -2.59
CA ALA A 480 -27.48 -0.50 -2.65
C ALA A 480 -28.64 0.43 -3.03
N ALA A 481 -29.53 -0.01 -3.91
CA ALA A 481 -30.74 0.73 -4.28
C ALA A 481 -31.79 0.81 -3.14
N LEU A 482 -31.71 -0.05 -2.12
CA LEU A 482 -32.67 -0.07 -1.00
C LEU A 482 -32.12 0.59 0.28
N ALA A 483 -30.81 0.59 0.45
CA ALA A 483 -30.14 0.95 1.71
C ALA A 483 -29.49 2.35 1.67
N TYR A 484 -29.29 2.91 0.50
CA TYR A 484 -28.58 4.16 0.27
C TYR A 484 -29.36 5.00 -0.75
#